data_2b1f94a26b9bf0317b1fbfda99456434
#
_entry.id   2b1f94a26b9bf0317b1fbfda99456434
#
_cell.length_a   1.000
_cell.length_b   1.000
_cell.length_c   1.000
_cell.angle_alpha   90.00
_cell.angle_beta   90.00
_cell.angle_gamma   90.00
#
_symmetry.space_group_name_H-M   'P 1'
#
loop_
_entity.id
_entity.type
_entity.pdbx_description
1 polymer ?
#
loop_
_entity_poly.entity_id
_entity_poly.type
_entity_poly.pdbx_seq_one_letter_code
_entity_poly.pdbx_strand_id
1 'polypeptide(L)'
;MVTEAQVVWVQKTLGVTRRAEPADGTTPTGGGAGDASGGGVFDDIKQFVVDLFTGKKAVKPADPVPRVELGKAQTDRADKLVAAMPKEDQSKVGELLEKAKPEEKKYLQKALASSHSAAELDAFYKQIAGKDKAWMDVNLHVVGDSKGQGVKQQWECSCGPTTIQAMKGELDPIYALKLRTDNPHLTEAKDDDATALNPNMAADQKAILVAHGGIATNRDTDGKGIALGGALNEQKGVTGLKFDTEDVPDDKFDARLAELDSALSGGLPVPIRVSSPGATGGHFVLVVGGELGPPRVYSIHDPWDGKIIKASEADIKAKKLNIAGWTQITHIYKPSADVPTVGS
;
A
#
# COMPACT_ATOMS: atom_id res chain seq x y z
N MET A 1 -6.48 33.73 -10.69
CA MET A 1 -7.88 33.49 -11.09
C MET A 1 -7.94 32.10 -11.76
N VAL A 2 -8.81 31.23 -11.27
CA VAL A 2 -9.01 29.89 -11.87
C VAL A 2 -9.91 30.08 -13.09
N THR A 3 -9.54 29.55 -14.24
CA THR A 3 -10.30 29.70 -15.49
C THR A 3 -11.47 28.73 -15.52
N GLU A 4 -12.52 29.08 -16.27
CA GLU A 4 -13.72 28.22 -16.45
C GLU A 4 -13.35 26.84 -17.04
N ALA A 5 -12.33 26.79 -17.91
CA ALA A 5 -11.79 25.55 -18.46
C ALA A 5 -11.15 24.64 -17.39
N GLN A 6 -10.52 25.18 -16.36
CA GLN A 6 -9.95 24.43 -15.25
C GLN A 6 -11.06 23.85 -14.34
N VAL A 7 -12.14 24.61 -14.14
CA VAL A 7 -13.31 24.12 -13.39
C VAL A 7 -14.01 22.99 -14.14
N VAL A 8 -14.20 23.12 -15.46
CA VAL A 8 -14.81 22.09 -16.32
C VAL A 8 -13.94 20.83 -16.37
N TRP A 9 -12.63 20.99 -16.41
CA TRP A 9 -11.70 19.84 -16.36
C TRP A 9 -11.81 19.08 -15.05
N VAL A 10 -11.83 19.79 -13.91
CA VAL A 10 -11.98 19.18 -12.57
C VAL A 10 -13.34 18.48 -12.44
N GLN A 11 -14.43 19.11 -12.90
CA GLN A 11 -15.76 18.48 -12.89
C GLN A 11 -15.82 17.20 -13.73
N LYS A 12 -15.19 17.19 -14.89
CA LYS A 12 -15.12 16.02 -15.76
C LYS A 12 -14.24 14.91 -15.17
N THR A 13 -13.15 15.28 -14.50
CA THR A 13 -12.20 14.35 -13.87
C THR A 13 -12.78 13.75 -12.57
N LEU A 14 -13.59 14.53 -11.83
CA LEU A 14 -14.24 14.08 -10.59
C LEU A 14 -15.62 13.45 -10.81
N GLY A 15 -16.06 13.27 -12.05
CA GLY A 15 -17.35 12.63 -12.35
C GLY A 15 -18.60 13.41 -11.88
N VAL A 16 -18.45 14.71 -11.52
CA VAL A 16 -19.56 15.55 -11.09
C VAL A 16 -20.35 16.01 -12.32
N THR A 17 -21.32 15.21 -12.75
CA THR A 17 -22.26 15.60 -13.81
C THR A 17 -23.36 16.50 -13.24
N ARG A 18 -23.56 17.67 -13.89
CA ARG A 18 -24.78 18.46 -13.67
C ARG A 18 -25.98 17.57 -13.99
N ARG A 19 -26.85 17.34 -13.02
CA ARG A 19 -28.19 16.83 -13.31
C ARG A 19 -28.90 17.90 -14.13
N ALA A 20 -29.22 17.60 -15.37
CA ALA A 20 -30.05 18.48 -16.18
C ALA A 20 -31.40 18.62 -15.51
N GLU A 21 -31.81 19.84 -15.26
CA GLU A 21 -33.21 20.11 -14.86
C GLU A 21 -34.15 19.66 -15.98
N PRO A 22 -35.22 18.92 -15.68
CA PRO A 22 -36.23 18.63 -16.67
C PRO A 22 -36.97 19.92 -16.99
N ALA A 23 -36.92 20.31 -18.27
CA ALA A 23 -37.81 21.31 -18.85
C ALA A 23 -39.21 20.68 -18.96
N ASP A 24 -40.04 20.83 -17.96
CA ASP A 24 -41.48 20.81 -18.15
C ASP A 24 -42.21 21.55 -17.03
N GLY A 25 -43.04 22.48 -17.45
CA GLY A 25 -43.80 23.36 -16.59
C GLY A 25 -45.07 22.67 -16.08
N THR A 26 -45.08 22.25 -14.84
CA THR A 26 -46.29 22.03 -14.10
C THR A 26 -46.08 22.44 -12.63
N THR A 27 -46.71 23.55 -12.28
CA THR A 27 -46.82 24.06 -10.91
C THR A 27 -47.81 23.20 -10.11
N PRO A 28 -47.40 22.71 -8.91
CA PRO A 28 -48.32 22.42 -7.84
C PRO A 28 -48.22 23.52 -6.76
N THR A 29 -49.33 24.17 -6.53
CA THR A 29 -49.56 25.05 -5.39
C THR A 29 -49.57 24.26 -4.08
N GLY A 30 -48.88 24.74 -3.07
CA GLY A 30 -49.18 24.37 -1.68
C GLY A 30 -47.98 24.23 -0.72
N GLY A 31 -47.64 25.29 -0.04
CA GLY A 31 -47.34 25.39 1.39
C GLY A 31 -46.04 24.77 1.92
N GLY A 32 -45.17 25.63 2.43
CA GLY A 32 -44.15 25.25 3.39
C GLY A 32 -42.77 25.85 3.09
N ALA A 33 -42.48 27.02 3.67
CA ALA A 33 -41.18 27.67 3.61
C ALA A 33 -40.13 26.82 4.34
N GLY A 34 -39.08 26.43 3.63
CA GLY A 34 -37.85 25.89 4.15
C GLY A 34 -36.76 26.37 3.22
N ASP A 35 -36.08 27.43 3.61
CA ASP A 35 -34.94 28.03 2.94
C ASP A 35 -33.78 27.03 2.94
N ALA A 36 -33.61 26.30 1.87
CA ALA A 36 -32.39 25.52 1.59
C ALA A 36 -31.62 26.26 0.51
N SER A 37 -30.75 27.17 0.93
CA SER A 37 -29.78 27.85 0.07
C SER A 37 -28.87 26.84 -0.62
N GLY A 38 -29.14 26.55 -1.90
CA GLY A 38 -28.34 25.67 -2.76
C GLY A 38 -26.97 26.24 -3.16
N GLY A 39 -26.45 27.22 -2.43
CA GLY A 39 -25.14 27.83 -2.69
C GLY A 39 -23.94 27.11 -2.04
N GLY A 40 -24.14 26.41 -0.92
CA GLY A 40 -23.03 25.91 -0.10
C GLY A 40 -22.11 24.91 -0.81
N VAL A 41 -22.65 23.95 -1.53
CA VAL A 41 -21.84 22.86 -2.10
C VAL A 41 -20.98 23.36 -3.28
N PHE A 42 -21.45 24.29 -4.08
CA PHE A 42 -20.69 24.86 -5.21
C PHE A 42 -19.60 25.82 -4.73
N ASP A 43 -19.83 26.58 -3.70
CA ASP A 43 -18.83 27.48 -3.12
C ASP A 43 -17.75 26.68 -2.38
N ASP A 44 -18.09 25.58 -1.73
CA ASP A 44 -17.14 24.64 -1.13
C ASP A 44 -16.24 23.97 -2.19
N ILE A 45 -16.80 23.56 -3.33
CA ILE A 45 -16.02 22.99 -4.44
C ILE A 45 -15.12 24.04 -5.07
N LYS A 46 -15.59 25.26 -5.31
CA LYS A 46 -14.76 26.36 -5.82
C LYS A 46 -13.64 26.70 -4.85
N GLN A 47 -13.94 26.78 -3.56
CA GLN A 47 -12.92 27.05 -2.54
C GLN A 47 -11.91 25.90 -2.43
N PHE A 48 -12.34 24.65 -2.51
CA PHE A 48 -11.47 23.49 -2.56
C PHE A 48 -10.53 23.53 -3.75
N VAL A 49 -11.03 23.87 -4.94
CA VAL A 49 -10.23 24.02 -6.16
C VAL A 49 -9.23 25.18 -6.02
N VAL A 50 -9.65 26.34 -5.51
CA VAL A 50 -8.76 27.47 -5.25
C VAL A 50 -7.69 27.10 -4.24
N ASP A 51 -8.04 26.42 -3.15
CA ASP A 51 -7.11 25.98 -2.12
C ASP A 51 -6.09 24.96 -2.65
N LEU A 52 -6.52 24.06 -3.56
CA LEU A 52 -5.67 23.08 -4.22
C LEU A 52 -4.61 23.75 -5.14
N PHE A 53 -5.04 24.74 -5.93
CA PHE A 53 -4.14 25.45 -6.85
C PHE A 53 -3.31 26.57 -6.19
N THR A 54 -3.75 27.10 -5.06
CA THR A 54 -3.03 28.18 -4.34
C THR A 54 -2.15 27.65 -3.19
N GLY A 55 -2.17 26.35 -2.93
CA GLY A 55 -1.39 25.72 -1.84
C GLY A 55 -1.84 26.13 -0.43
N LYS A 56 -3.03 26.74 -0.28
CA LYS A 56 -3.52 27.28 1.01
C LYS A 56 -4.20 26.27 1.93
N LYS A 57 -4.59 25.09 1.43
CA LYS A 57 -4.94 23.95 2.28
C LYS A 57 -3.93 22.86 2.03
N ALA A 58 -2.89 22.83 2.84
CA ALA A 58 -2.23 21.57 3.11
C ALA A 58 -3.33 20.61 3.61
N VAL A 59 -3.60 19.55 2.86
CA VAL A 59 -4.33 18.42 3.40
C VAL A 59 -3.60 18.07 4.70
N LYS A 60 -4.28 18.20 5.86
CA LYS A 60 -3.65 17.85 7.13
C LYS A 60 -3.12 16.44 6.96
N PRO A 61 -1.81 16.20 7.07
CA PRO A 61 -1.28 14.86 6.90
C PRO A 61 -2.09 13.94 7.81
N ALA A 62 -2.57 12.82 7.28
CA ALA A 62 -3.09 11.78 8.14
C ALA A 62 -2.02 11.48 9.19
N ASP A 63 -2.42 11.09 10.40
CA ASP A 63 -1.47 10.75 11.46
C ASP A 63 -0.39 9.82 10.87
N PRO A 64 0.89 10.15 11.03
CA PRO A 64 1.94 9.41 10.38
C PRO A 64 1.83 7.94 10.79
N VAL A 65 1.61 7.07 9.81
CA VAL A 65 1.59 5.62 10.03
C VAL A 65 3.04 5.20 10.22
N PRO A 66 3.43 4.63 11.38
CA PRO A 66 4.75 4.06 11.54
C PRO A 66 4.93 2.96 10.49
N ARG A 67 5.86 3.16 9.56
CA ARG A 67 6.21 2.22 8.48
C ARG A 67 7.63 1.75 8.68
N VAL A 68 7.95 0.60 8.10
CA VAL A 68 9.34 0.16 8.05
C VAL A 68 10.16 1.14 7.21
N GLU A 69 11.20 1.69 7.83
CA GLU A 69 12.19 2.52 7.15
C GLU A 69 13.20 1.63 6.42
N LEU A 70 14.08 2.24 5.62
CA LEU A 70 15.20 1.54 5.03
C LEU A 70 16.08 0.92 6.14
N GLY A 71 16.10 -0.41 6.22
CA GLY A 71 16.82 -1.13 7.25
C GLY A 71 18.15 -1.73 6.78
N LYS A 72 18.90 -2.30 7.71
CA LYS A 72 20.21 -2.88 7.44
C LYS A 72 20.17 -4.01 6.41
N ALA A 73 19.14 -4.84 6.45
CA ALA A 73 18.99 -5.94 5.49
C ALA A 73 18.88 -5.45 4.03
N GLN A 74 18.15 -4.35 3.83
CA GLN A 74 18.01 -3.75 2.50
C GLN A 74 19.29 -3.03 2.06
N THR A 75 19.95 -2.27 2.96
CA THR A 75 21.23 -1.61 2.62
C THR A 75 22.33 -2.61 2.29
N ASP A 76 22.51 -3.66 3.11
CA ASP A 76 23.50 -4.72 2.85
C ASP A 76 23.24 -5.40 1.50
N ARG A 77 21.97 -5.62 1.13
CA ARG A 77 21.62 -6.18 -0.16
C ARG A 77 21.93 -5.21 -1.32
N ALA A 78 21.55 -3.93 -1.18
CA ALA A 78 21.85 -2.91 -2.17
C ALA A 78 23.35 -2.82 -2.46
N ASP A 79 24.17 -2.78 -1.40
CA ASP A 79 25.64 -2.71 -1.52
C ASP A 79 26.21 -3.93 -2.26
N LYS A 80 25.71 -5.15 -1.97
CA LYS A 80 26.13 -6.36 -2.67
C LYS A 80 25.73 -6.36 -4.14
N LEU A 81 24.52 -5.89 -4.45
CA LEU A 81 24.04 -5.80 -5.84
C LEU A 81 24.85 -4.76 -6.62
N VAL A 82 25.16 -3.61 -6.02
CA VAL A 82 26.04 -2.60 -6.64
C VAL A 82 27.44 -3.19 -6.88
N ALA A 83 28.02 -3.88 -5.90
CA ALA A 83 29.33 -4.50 -6.04
C ALA A 83 29.40 -5.56 -7.18
N ALA A 84 28.26 -6.20 -7.49
CA ALA A 84 28.14 -7.18 -8.57
C ALA A 84 27.88 -6.55 -9.95
N MET A 85 27.57 -5.25 -10.03
CA MET A 85 27.35 -4.56 -11.32
C MET A 85 28.67 -4.37 -12.11
N PRO A 86 28.58 -4.14 -13.44
CA PRO A 86 29.71 -3.64 -14.22
C PRO A 86 30.27 -2.34 -13.64
N LYS A 87 31.58 -2.10 -13.77
CA LYS A 87 32.24 -0.92 -13.20
C LYS A 87 31.62 0.42 -13.64
N GLU A 88 31.20 0.49 -14.90
CA GLU A 88 30.51 1.66 -15.43
C GLU A 88 29.18 1.94 -14.70
N ASP A 89 28.40 0.88 -14.43
CA ASP A 89 27.13 1.01 -13.71
C ASP A 89 27.35 1.32 -12.23
N GLN A 90 28.39 0.76 -11.60
CA GLN A 90 28.81 1.14 -10.24
C GLN A 90 29.08 2.65 -10.15
N SER A 91 29.82 3.21 -11.13
CA SER A 91 30.13 4.64 -11.18
C SER A 91 28.86 5.49 -11.31
N LYS A 92 27.96 5.12 -12.25
CA LYS A 92 26.69 5.81 -12.44
C LYS A 92 25.81 5.81 -11.19
N VAL A 93 25.73 4.65 -10.53
CA VAL A 93 24.97 4.52 -9.26
C VAL A 93 25.61 5.39 -8.17
N GLY A 94 26.95 5.37 -8.06
CA GLY A 94 27.68 6.21 -7.10
C GLY A 94 27.37 7.70 -7.28
N GLU A 95 27.52 8.20 -8.50
CA GLU A 95 27.21 9.59 -8.85
C GLU A 95 25.75 9.98 -8.54
N LEU A 96 24.82 9.04 -8.81
CA LEU A 96 23.41 9.23 -8.55
C LEU A 96 23.13 9.36 -7.04
N LEU A 97 23.71 8.47 -6.22
CA LEU A 97 23.57 8.49 -4.78
C LEU A 97 24.26 9.70 -4.11
N GLU A 98 25.35 10.20 -4.67
CA GLU A 98 26.01 11.43 -4.19
C GLU A 98 25.18 12.66 -4.47
N LYS A 99 24.54 12.74 -5.64
CA LYS A 99 23.69 13.84 -6.07
C LYS A 99 22.35 13.88 -5.32
N ALA A 100 21.83 12.73 -4.90
CA ALA A 100 20.52 12.60 -4.29
C ALA A 100 20.48 13.18 -2.87
N LYS A 101 19.38 13.88 -2.54
CA LYS A 101 19.10 14.33 -1.16
C LYS A 101 18.85 13.13 -0.23
N PRO A 102 18.99 13.29 1.09
CA PRO A 102 18.84 12.17 2.04
C PRO A 102 17.56 11.36 1.86
N GLU A 103 16.41 12.01 1.66
CA GLU A 103 15.14 11.30 1.45
C GLU A 103 15.10 10.57 0.10
N GLU A 104 15.56 11.21 -0.98
CA GLU A 104 15.66 10.61 -2.31
C GLU A 104 16.60 9.39 -2.29
N LYS A 105 17.73 9.50 -1.56
CA LYS A 105 18.72 8.43 -1.41
C LYS A 105 18.15 7.17 -0.76
N LYS A 106 17.30 7.31 0.24
CA LYS A 106 16.60 6.17 0.87
C LYS A 106 15.81 5.35 -0.16
N TYR A 107 15.05 6.02 -1.01
CA TYR A 107 14.25 5.36 -2.03
C TYR A 107 15.11 4.76 -3.15
N LEU A 108 16.21 5.41 -3.54
CA LEU A 108 17.17 4.82 -4.48
C LEU A 108 17.81 3.54 -3.90
N GLN A 109 18.15 3.52 -2.61
CA GLN A 109 18.68 2.34 -1.94
C GLN A 109 17.65 1.20 -1.82
N LYS A 110 16.38 1.51 -1.56
CA LYS A 110 15.29 0.52 -1.63
C LYS A 110 15.14 -0.07 -3.03
N ALA A 111 15.17 0.77 -4.07
CA ALA A 111 15.11 0.32 -5.46
C ALA A 111 16.33 -0.56 -5.84
N LEU A 112 17.53 -0.19 -5.40
CA LEU A 112 18.73 -1.04 -5.54
C LEU A 112 18.54 -2.40 -4.87
N ALA A 113 18.04 -2.41 -3.64
CA ALA A 113 17.74 -3.65 -2.92
C ALA A 113 16.70 -4.52 -3.63
N SER A 114 15.85 -3.93 -4.47
CA SER A 114 14.86 -4.62 -5.30
C SER A 114 15.40 -5.04 -6.68
N SER A 115 16.72 -5.01 -6.87
CA SER A 115 17.42 -5.49 -8.07
C SER A 115 17.24 -4.65 -9.34
N HIS A 116 16.91 -3.36 -9.20
CA HIS A 116 16.84 -2.47 -10.35
C HIS A 116 18.21 -2.10 -10.89
N SER A 117 18.30 -1.98 -12.22
CA SER A 117 19.51 -1.58 -12.95
C SER A 117 19.85 -0.11 -12.77
N ALA A 118 21.08 0.28 -13.08
CA ALA A 118 21.52 1.68 -13.04
C ALA A 118 20.66 2.58 -13.94
N ALA A 119 20.19 2.08 -15.09
CA ALA A 119 19.34 2.82 -16.01
C ALA A 119 17.93 3.05 -15.44
N GLU A 120 17.33 2.03 -14.79
CA GLU A 120 16.04 2.18 -14.11
C GLU A 120 16.12 3.15 -12.93
N LEU A 121 17.21 3.11 -12.17
CA LEU A 121 17.47 4.05 -11.07
C LEU A 121 17.59 5.50 -11.55
N ASP A 122 18.29 5.76 -12.66
CA ASP A 122 18.39 7.08 -13.26
C ASP A 122 17.03 7.60 -13.73
N ALA A 123 16.24 6.73 -14.38
CA ALA A 123 14.86 7.06 -14.79
C ALA A 123 13.95 7.35 -13.59
N PHE A 124 14.08 6.58 -12.52
CA PHE A 124 13.34 6.78 -11.28
C PHE A 124 13.76 8.07 -10.57
N TYR A 125 15.07 8.32 -10.46
CA TYR A 125 15.58 9.56 -9.86
C TYR A 125 15.02 10.82 -10.53
N LYS A 126 14.95 10.83 -11.87
CA LYS A 126 14.36 11.94 -12.62
C LYS A 126 12.90 12.23 -12.26
N GLN A 127 12.17 11.22 -11.79
CA GLN A 127 10.78 11.37 -11.36
C GLN A 127 10.66 11.90 -9.92
N ILE A 128 11.57 11.50 -9.02
CA ILE A 128 11.50 11.84 -7.59
C ILE A 128 12.34 13.06 -7.21
N ALA A 129 13.32 13.45 -8.03
CA ALA A 129 14.23 14.53 -7.73
C ALA A 129 13.46 15.85 -7.45
N GLY A 130 13.74 16.45 -6.29
CA GLY A 130 13.11 17.69 -5.84
C GLY A 130 11.67 17.54 -5.34
N LYS A 131 11.10 16.33 -5.31
CA LYS A 131 9.81 16.10 -4.67
C LYS A 131 9.95 16.20 -3.16
N ASP A 132 8.90 16.72 -2.52
CA ASP A 132 8.84 16.79 -1.05
C ASP A 132 8.44 15.44 -0.42
N LYS A 133 8.60 15.36 0.89
CA LYS A 133 8.25 14.17 1.65
C LYS A 133 6.78 13.79 1.50
N ALA A 134 5.88 14.76 1.46
CA ALA A 134 4.44 14.50 1.34
C ALA A 134 4.11 13.82 0.00
N TRP A 135 4.74 14.27 -1.10
CA TRP A 135 4.60 13.62 -2.39
C TRP A 135 5.16 12.19 -2.37
N MET A 136 6.35 12.00 -1.76
CA MET A 136 6.97 10.67 -1.65
C MET A 136 6.12 9.71 -0.82
N ASP A 137 5.59 10.16 0.32
CA ASP A 137 4.72 9.36 1.19
C ASP A 137 3.44 8.89 0.47
N VAL A 138 2.92 9.68 -0.46
CA VAL A 138 1.73 9.31 -1.24
C VAL A 138 2.07 8.39 -2.42
N ASN A 139 3.16 8.66 -3.12
CA ASN A 139 3.43 8.01 -4.42
C ASN A 139 4.39 6.83 -4.34
N LEU A 140 5.21 6.74 -3.30
CA LEU A 140 6.23 5.69 -3.15
C LEU A 140 5.85 4.62 -2.11
N HIS A 141 4.58 4.61 -1.69
CA HIS A 141 3.99 3.61 -0.80
C HIS A 141 2.62 3.18 -1.32
N VAL A 142 2.26 1.93 -1.07
CA VAL A 142 0.97 1.38 -1.50
C VAL A 142 0.05 1.01 -0.33
N VAL A 143 0.57 0.94 0.87
CA VAL A 143 -0.25 0.83 2.07
C VAL A 143 -0.89 2.17 2.41
N GLY A 144 -2.10 2.14 2.90
CA GLY A 144 -2.87 3.35 3.22
C GLY A 144 -2.57 3.92 4.60
N ASP A 145 -3.54 4.66 5.10
CA ASP A 145 -3.61 5.17 6.45
C ASP A 145 -4.82 4.55 7.21
N SER A 146 -5.19 5.12 8.34
CA SER A 146 -6.35 4.68 9.11
C SER A 146 -7.70 4.91 8.42
N LYS A 147 -7.71 5.70 7.34
CA LYS A 147 -8.93 6.02 6.57
C LYS A 147 -9.12 5.16 5.32
N GLY A 148 -8.16 4.32 5.00
CA GLY A 148 -8.10 3.56 3.76
C GLY A 148 -6.96 4.04 2.87
N GLN A 149 -7.16 4.35 1.65
CA GLN A 149 -6.15 4.84 0.69
C GLN A 149 -5.02 3.83 0.35
N GLY A 150 -5.03 2.65 0.94
CA GLY A 150 -4.11 1.58 0.60
C GLY A 150 -4.65 0.69 -0.51
N VAL A 151 -3.78 -0.18 -1.02
CA VAL A 151 -4.18 -1.22 -1.97
C VAL A 151 -5.23 -2.13 -1.33
N LYS A 152 -6.34 -2.35 -2.06
CA LYS A 152 -7.45 -3.21 -1.63
C LYS A 152 -7.49 -4.49 -2.43
N GLN A 153 -7.97 -5.56 -1.81
CA GLN A 153 -8.26 -6.80 -2.53
C GLN A 153 -9.43 -6.61 -3.50
N GLN A 154 -9.28 -7.17 -4.71
CA GLN A 154 -10.25 -7.04 -5.78
C GLN A 154 -11.31 -8.14 -5.79
N TRP A 155 -10.97 -9.27 -5.23
CA TRP A 155 -11.80 -10.47 -5.12
C TRP A 155 -11.79 -10.94 -3.66
N GLU A 156 -12.84 -11.62 -3.22
CA GLU A 156 -12.98 -12.12 -1.86
C GLU A 156 -11.75 -12.93 -1.39
N CYS A 157 -11.18 -13.74 -2.28
CA CYS A 157 -10.03 -14.60 -1.99
C CYS A 157 -8.66 -13.99 -2.34
N SER A 158 -8.58 -12.70 -2.70
CA SER A 158 -7.32 -12.07 -3.12
C SER A 158 -6.54 -11.37 -2.01
N CYS A 159 -6.88 -11.60 -0.74
CA CYS A 159 -6.10 -11.06 0.39
C CYS A 159 -4.60 -11.46 0.32
N GLY A 160 -4.28 -12.69 -0.05
CA GLY A 160 -2.90 -13.15 -0.24
C GLY A 160 -2.17 -12.38 -1.35
N PRO A 161 -2.66 -12.38 -2.59
CA PRO A 161 -2.11 -11.56 -3.67
C PRO A 161 -1.94 -10.09 -3.31
N THR A 162 -2.93 -9.49 -2.64
CA THR A 162 -2.88 -8.09 -2.21
C THR A 162 -1.84 -7.85 -1.13
N THR A 163 -1.67 -8.79 -0.21
CA THR A 163 -0.60 -8.75 0.79
C THR A 163 0.78 -8.80 0.14
N ILE A 164 0.97 -9.64 -0.89
CA ILE A 164 2.21 -9.68 -1.69
C ILE A 164 2.43 -8.36 -2.42
N GLN A 165 1.40 -7.81 -3.06
CA GLN A 165 1.44 -6.53 -3.75
C GLN A 165 1.81 -5.39 -2.80
N ALA A 166 1.18 -5.33 -1.62
CA ALA A 166 1.49 -4.36 -0.57
C ALA A 166 2.94 -4.48 -0.09
N MET A 167 3.40 -5.70 0.17
CA MET A 167 4.78 -5.96 0.58
C MET A 167 5.79 -5.51 -0.50
N LYS A 168 5.55 -5.86 -1.76
CA LYS A 168 6.40 -5.42 -2.88
C LYS A 168 6.46 -3.90 -2.94
N GLY A 169 5.32 -3.21 -2.84
CA GLY A 169 5.28 -1.75 -2.89
C GLY A 169 5.96 -1.05 -1.73
N GLU A 170 6.02 -1.68 -0.55
CA GLU A 170 6.79 -1.12 0.58
C GLU A 170 8.29 -1.38 0.48
N LEU A 171 8.71 -2.41 -0.25
CA LEU A 171 10.13 -2.73 -0.48
C LEU A 171 10.68 -2.04 -1.72
N ASP A 172 9.90 -1.92 -2.78
CA ASP A 172 10.28 -1.43 -4.10
C ASP A 172 9.51 -0.13 -4.47
N PRO A 173 10.13 1.03 -4.33
CA PRO A 173 9.48 2.31 -4.63
C PRO A 173 9.22 2.53 -6.13
N ILE A 174 9.96 1.87 -7.04
CA ILE A 174 9.70 1.94 -8.48
C ILE A 174 8.38 1.21 -8.79
N TYR A 175 8.21 0.03 -8.20
CA TYR A 175 6.96 -0.71 -8.31
C TYR A 175 5.79 0.06 -7.68
N ALA A 176 5.97 0.66 -6.49
CA ALA A 176 4.96 1.49 -5.86
C ALA A 176 4.55 2.68 -6.75
N LEU A 177 5.53 3.42 -7.28
CA LEU A 177 5.30 4.55 -8.17
C LEU A 177 4.52 4.14 -9.42
N LYS A 178 4.89 3.02 -10.04
CA LYS A 178 4.17 2.48 -11.21
C LYS A 178 2.71 2.18 -10.88
N LEU A 179 2.45 1.54 -9.75
CA LEU A 179 1.08 1.26 -9.32
C LEU A 179 0.29 2.54 -9.05
N ARG A 180 0.93 3.61 -8.54
CA ARG A 180 0.28 4.89 -8.22
C ARG A 180 0.09 5.78 -9.43
N THR A 181 1.06 5.83 -10.36
CA THR A 181 1.07 6.76 -11.51
C THR A 181 -0.11 6.51 -12.44
N ASP A 182 -0.49 5.26 -12.62
CA ASP A 182 -1.58 4.89 -13.52
C ASP A 182 -2.96 5.08 -12.89
N ASN A 183 -3.01 5.42 -11.59
CA ASN A 183 -4.27 5.77 -10.94
C ASN A 183 -4.05 6.63 -9.67
N PRO A 184 -4.17 7.94 -9.77
CA PRO A 184 -4.07 8.85 -8.62
C PRO A 184 -5.18 8.65 -7.58
N HIS A 185 -6.26 7.92 -7.90
CA HIS A 185 -7.45 7.76 -7.06
C HIS A 185 -7.59 6.35 -6.49
N LEU A 186 -6.61 5.88 -5.69
CA LEU A 186 -6.75 4.64 -4.93
C LEU A 186 -7.91 4.66 -3.93
N THR A 187 -8.45 5.85 -3.66
CA THR A 187 -9.36 6.14 -2.56
C THR A 187 -10.83 6.04 -2.93
N GLU A 188 -11.19 6.03 -4.22
CA GLU A 188 -12.57 6.23 -4.65
C GLU A 188 -13.28 4.98 -5.18
N ALA A 189 -12.70 3.80 -5.01
CA ALA A 189 -13.43 2.60 -5.34
C ALA A 189 -14.61 2.45 -4.39
N LYS A 190 -15.80 2.75 -4.90
CA LYS A 190 -17.04 2.35 -4.23
C LYS A 190 -17.05 0.83 -4.11
N ASP A 191 -17.49 0.33 -2.97
CA ASP A 191 -17.45 -1.08 -2.61
C ASP A 191 -18.09 -2.03 -3.62
N ASP A 192 -18.87 -1.51 -4.57
CA ASP A 192 -19.68 -2.30 -5.50
C ASP A 192 -19.18 -2.32 -6.95
N ASP A 193 -18.11 -1.59 -7.28
CA ASP A 193 -17.63 -1.53 -8.66
C ASP A 193 -16.20 -2.05 -8.80
N ALA A 194 -16.08 -3.34 -9.12
CA ALA A 194 -14.78 -3.98 -9.42
C ALA A 194 -14.05 -3.32 -10.62
N THR A 195 -14.73 -2.49 -11.41
CA THR A 195 -14.15 -1.76 -12.54
C THR A 195 -13.58 -0.41 -12.14
N ALA A 196 -13.92 0.10 -10.95
CA ALA A 196 -13.48 1.40 -10.45
C ALA A 196 -12.09 1.36 -9.80
N LEU A 197 -11.52 0.18 -9.61
CA LEU A 197 -10.20 0.01 -9.02
C LEU A 197 -9.12 0.10 -10.08
N ASN A 198 -7.93 0.55 -9.66
CA ASN A 198 -6.75 0.64 -10.49
C ASN A 198 -6.59 -0.62 -11.35
N PRO A 199 -6.74 -0.56 -12.68
CA PRO A 199 -6.66 -1.74 -13.54
C PRO A 199 -5.33 -2.49 -13.40
N ASN A 200 -4.24 -1.77 -13.12
CA ASN A 200 -2.92 -2.37 -12.96
C ASN A 200 -2.81 -3.14 -11.63
N MET A 201 -3.39 -2.61 -10.55
CA MET A 201 -3.45 -3.34 -9.28
C MET A 201 -4.29 -4.60 -9.39
N ALA A 202 -5.46 -4.50 -10.03
CA ALA A 202 -6.32 -5.64 -10.27
C ALA A 202 -5.63 -6.68 -11.17
N ALA A 203 -4.99 -6.26 -12.25
CA ALA A 203 -4.27 -7.16 -13.15
C ALA A 203 -3.12 -7.89 -12.45
N ASP A 204 -2.32 -7.19 -11.64
CA ASP A 204 -1.22 -7.77 -10.89
C ASP A 204 -1.71 -8.76 -9.83
N GLN A 205 -2.75 -8.40 -9.05
CA GLN A 205 -3.39 -9.32 -8.09
C GLN A 205 -3.93 -10.58 -8.76
N LYS A 206 -4.57 -10.43 -9.92
CA LYS A 206 -5.08 -11.55 -10.71
C LYS A 206 -3.94 -12.43 -11.22
N ALA A 207 -2.87 -11.82 -11.70
CA ALA A 207 -1.70 -12.57 -12.17
C ALA A 207 -1.08 -13.41 -11.04
N ILE A 208 -0.88 -12.82 -9.85
CA ILE A 208 -0.39 -13.53 -8.67
C ILE A 208 -1.36 -14.65 -8.27
N LEU A 209 -2.66 -14.36 -8.23
CA LEU A 209 -3.68 -15.34 -7.84
C LEU A 209 -3.66 -16.56 -8.76
N VAL A 210 -3.70 -16.33 -10.07
CA VAL A 210 -3.74 -17.40 -11.09
C VAL A 210 -2.44 -18.20 -11.12
N ALA A 211 -1.28 -17.53 -11.05
CA ALA A 211 0.03 -18.18 -11.03
C ALA A 211 0.17 -19.20 -9.88
N HIS A 212 -0.53 -18.97 -8.78
CA HIS A 212 -0.49 -19.85 -7.59
C HIS A 212 -1.74 -20.73 -7.42
N GLY A 213 -2.48 -20.97 -8.50
CA GLY A 213 -3.63 -21.89 -8.52
C GLY A 213 -4.87 -21.38 -7.80
N GLY A 214 -4.94 -20.06 -7.56
CA GLY A 214 -6.16 -19.39 -7.11
C GLY A 214 -7.10 -19.10 -8.28
N ILE A 215 -8.33 -18.75 -7.96
CA ILE A 215 -9.39 -18.46 -8.92
C ILE A 215 -9.95 -17.08 -8.63
N ALA A 216 -9.86 -16.17 -9.59
CA ALA A 216 -10.52 -14.86 -9.58
C ALA A 216 -11.92 -15.03 -10.20
N THR A 217 -12.89 -15.32 -9.40
CA THR A 217 -14.31 -15.25 -9.77
C THR A 217 -14.90 -13.94 -9.26
N ASN A 218 -16.06 -13.54 -9.78
CA ASN A 218 -16.77 -12.38 -9.24
C ASN A 218 -16.89 -12.47 -7.72
N ARG A 219 -16.93 -11.36 -7.03
CA ARG A 219 -16.84 -11.17 -5.57
C ARG A 219 -17.57 -12.18 -4.67
N ASP A 220 -18.44 -12.97 -5.23
CA ASP A 220 -19.55 -13.49 -4.42
C ASP A 220 -19.49 -14.96 -4.04
N THR A 221 -18.54 -15.80 -4.30
CA THR A 221 -18.68 -17.09 -3.62
C THR A 221 -17.70 -18.23 -3.97
N ASP A 222 -17.10 -18.23 -5.17
CA ASP A 222 -16.37 -19.43 -5.60
C ASP A 222 -14.86 -19.23 -5.77
N GLY A 223 -14.32 -18.15 -5.19
CA GLY A 223 -12.90 -17.85 -5.26
C GLY A 223 -12.07 -18.84 -4.45
N LYS A 224 -10.93 -19.22 -5.00
CA LYS A 224 -9.92 -20.02 -4.31
C LYS A 224 -8.71 -19.14 -4.03
N GLY A 225 -8.35 -18.98 -2.76
CA GLY A 225 -7.14 -18.31 -2.33
C GLY A 225 -5.87 -19.11 -2.67
N ILE A 226 -4.74 -18.59 -2.26
CA ILE A 226 -3.40 -19.15 -2.52
C ILE A 226 -2.70 -19.58 -1.24
N ALA A 227 -1.72 -20.47 -1.37
CA ALA A 227 -0.76 -20.77 -0.32
C ALA A 227 0.30 -19.67 -0.27
N LEU A 228 0.16 -18.74 0.69
CA LEU A 228 0.93 -17.50 0.72
C LEU A 228 2.45 -17.72 0.78
N GLY A 229 2.93 -18.68 1.60
CA GLY A 229 4.35 -18.93 1.78
C GLY A 229 5.09 -19.28 0.50
N GLY A 230 4.49 -20.14 -0.35
CA GLY A 230 5.03 -20.47 -1.67
C GLY A 230 5.08 -19.24 -2.58
N ALA A 231 3.96 -18.52 -2.67
CA ALA A 231 3.84 -17.33 -3.49
C ALA A 231 4.81 -16.21 -3.09
N LEU A 232 5.06 -16.01 -1.80
CA LEU A 232 6.06 -15.07 -1.28
C LEU A 232 7.48 -15.45 -1.72
N ASN A 233 7.83 -16.74 -1.63
CA ASN A 233 9.16 -17.22 -1.99
C ASN A 233 9.45 -17.13 -3.50
N GLU A 234 8.44 -17.15 -4.35
CA GLU A 234 8.61 -16.91 -5.78
C GLU A 234 8.94 -15.45 -6.10
N GLN A 235 8.63 -14.51 -5.21
CA GLN A 235 8.99 -13.09 -5.36
C GLN A 235 10.44 -12.77 -4.95
N LYS A 236 11.24 -13.76 -4.51
CA LYS A 236 12.59 -13.54 -3.98
C LYS A 236 13.55 -12.83 -4.96
N GLY A 237 13.39 -13.06 -6.25
CA GLY A 237 14.21 -12.40 -7.28
C GLY A 237 14.06 -10.88 -7.27
N VAL A 238 12.86 -10.38 -6.97
CA VAL A 238 12.52 -8.94 -6.89
C VAL A 238 12.74 -8.43 -5.49
N THR A 239 12.13 -9.07 -4.49
CA THR A 239 12.18 -8.59 -3.10
C THR A 239 13.52 -8.83 -2.41
N GLY A 240 14.29 -9.81 -2.87
CA GLY A 240 15.50 -10.28 -2.20
C GLY A 240 15.24 -10.96 -0.86
N LEU A 241 14.01 -11.40 -0.62
CA LEU A 241 13.61 -12.03 0.62
C LEU A 241 13.22 -13.49 0.41
N LYS A 242 13.54 -14.29 1.39
CA LYS A 242 13.03 -15.64 1.61
C LYS A 242 12.10 -15.61 2.81
N PHE A 243 11.06 -16.42 2.80
CA PHE A 243 10.05 -16.46 3.85
C PHE A 243 9.93 -17.86 4.42
N ASP A 244 10.03 -17.96 5.74
CA ASP A 244 9.73 -19.16 6.49
C ASP A 244 8.35 -19.00 7.14
N THR A 245 7.48 -20.01 6.99
CA THR A 245 6.15 -20.01 7.60
C THR A 245 6.24 -20.55 9.03
N GLU A 246 5.86 -19.74 9.98
CA GLU A 246 5.95 -20.06 11.41
C GLU A 246 4.58 -19.98 12.08
N ASP A 247 4.16 -21.06 12.72
CA ASP A 247 2.97 -21.07 13.57
C ASP A 247 3.16 -20.19 14.81
N VAL A 248 2.04 -19.66 15.31
CA VAL A 248 2.00 -18.82 16.53
C VAL A 248 1.19 -19.51 17.62
N PRO A 249 1.67 -20.62 18.21
CA PRO A 249 1.04 -21.25 19.35
C PRO A 249 1.26 -20.44 20.63
N ASP A 250 0.39 -20.65 21.61
CA ASP A 250 0.40 -19.85 22.85
C ASP A 250 1.72 -19.93 23.63
N ASP A 251 2.38 -21.09 23.62
CA ASP A 251 3.68 -21.31 24.28
C ASP A 251 4.88 -20.64 23.58
N LYS A 252 4.74 -20.24 22.31
CA LYS A 252 5.78 -19.54 21.53
C LYS A 252 5.43 -18.09 21.22
N PHE A 253 4.34 -17.60 21.77
CA PHE A 253 3.76 -16.31 21.41
C PHE A 253 4.78 -15.16 21.53
N ASP A 254 5.41 -14.98 22.69
CA ASP A 254 6.36 -13.88 22.94
C ASP A 254 7.61 -14.00 22.05
N ALA A 255 8.08 -15.22 21.78
CA ALA A 255 9.20 -15.46 20.86
C ALA A 255 8.82 -15.05 19.42
N ARG A 256 7.61 -15.37 18.97
CA ARG A 256 7.12 -14.99 17.63
C ARG A 256 6.96 -13.47 17.46
N LEU A 257 6.51 -12.78 18.52
CA LEU A 257 6.45 -11.31 18.48
C LEU A 257 7.85 -10.69 18.47
N ALA A 258 8.82 -11.27 19.15
CA ALA A 258 10.21 -10.80 19.11
C ALA A 258 10.84 -11.00 17.71
N GLU A 259 10.54 -12.09 17.01
CA GLU A 259 10.95 -12.31 15.62
C GLU A 259 10.30 -11.28 14.67
N LEU A 260 9.03 -10.96 14.89
CA LEU A 260 8.31 -9.93 14.17
C LEU A 260 8.97 -8.55 14.37
N ASP A 261 9.27 -8.16 15.63
CA ASP A 261 9.98 -6.93 15.96
C ASP A 261 11.35 -6.86 15.27
N SER A 262 12.10 -7.96 15.28
CA SER A 262 13.41 -8.04 14.64
C SER A 262 13.34 -7.79 13.13
N ALA A 263 12.36 -8.38 12.44
CA ALA A 263 12.16 -8.15 11.00
C ALA A 263 11.78 -6.70 10.71
N LEU A 264 10.82 -6.14 11.44
CA LEU A 264 10.39 -4.76 11.30
C LEU A 264 11.51 -3.75 11.58
N SER A 265 12.31 -3.99 12.63
CA SER A 265 13.50 -3.18 12.94
C SER A 265 14.56 -3.27 11.84
N GLY A 266 14.62 -4.40 11.13
CA GLY A 266 15.47 -4.59 9.96
C GLY A 266 14.96 -3.90 8.67
N GLY A 267 13.81 -3.23 8.74
CA GLY A 267 13.20 -2.58 7.58
C GLY A 267 12.36 -3.52 6.71
N LEU A 268 11.97 -4.68 7.23
CA LEU A 268 11.25 -5.69 6.46
C LEU A 268 9.79 -5.77 6.92
N PRO A 269 8.81 -5.49 6.05
CA PRO A 269 7.40 -5.72 6.37
C PRO A 269 7.12 -7.23 6.46
N VAL A 270 6.19 -7.61 7.33
CA VAL A 270 5.95 -9.02 7.66
C VAL A 270 4.52 -9.42 7.33
N PRO A 271 4.30 -10.30 6.35
CA PRO A 271 2.99 -10.91 6.14
C PRO A 271 2.61 -11.81 7.31
N ILE A 272 1.35 -11.75 7.72
CA ILE A 272 0.78 -12.63 8.74
C ILE A 272 -0.57 -13.19 8.29
N ARG A 273 -0.96 -14.32 8.87
CA ARG A 273 -2.31 -14.85 8.72
C ARG A 273 -3.09 -14.65 10.01
N VAL A 274 -4.27 -14.06 9.88
CA VAL A 274 -5.24 -13.96 10.97
C VAL A 274 -6.40 -14.94 10.76
N SER A 275 -6.97 -15.45 11.84
CA SER A 275 -8.10 -16.39 11.83
C SER A 275 -8.90 -16.24 13.13
N SER A 276 -9.88 -17.11 13.35
CA SER A 276 -10.62 -17.23 14.61
C SER A 276 -10.58 -18.66 15.12
N PRO A 277 -10.73 -18.91 16.41
CA PRO A 277 -10.74 -20.26 16.97
C PRO A 277 -11.78 -21.14 16.28
N GLY A 278 -11.36 -22.34 15.84
CA GLY A 278 -12.23 -23.29 15.16
C GLY A 278 -12.60 -22.96 13.71
N ALA A 279 -12.18 -21.82 13.18
CA ALA A 279 -12.43 -21.47 11.78
C ALA A 279 -11.51 -22.23 10.83
N THR A 280 -12.05 -22.67 9.70
CA THR A 280 -11.28 -23.29 8.60
C THR A 280 -10.64 -22.24 7.67
N GLY A 281 -11.18 -21.02 7.67
CA GLY A 281 -10.70 -19.89 6.88
C GLY A 281 -9.67 -19.01 7.62
N GLY A 282 -9.28 -17.94 6.97
CA GLY A 282 -8.40 -16.92 7.51
C GLY A 282 -8.16 -15.81 6.50
N HIS A 283 -7.47 -14.78 6.95
CA HIS A 283 -7.19 -13.60 6.15
C HIS A 283 -5.70 -13.30 6.21
N PHE A 284 -5.13 -12.87 5.09
CA PHE A 284 -3.74 -12.44 5.02
C PHE A 284 -3.66 -10.92 5.08
N VAL A 285 -2.76 -10.42 5.92
CA VAL A 285 -2.54 -9.00 6.14
C VAL A 285 -1.03 -8.72 6.27
N LEU A 286 -0.63 -7.45 6.20
CA LEU A 286 0.78 -7.07 6.22
C LEU A 286 1.09 -6.19 7.44
N VAL A 287 1.98 -6.61 8.30
CA VAL A 287 2.54 -5.75 9.35
C VAL A 287 3.58 -4.84 8.72
N VAL A 288 3.34 -3.53 8.79
CA VAL A 288 4.14 -2.51 8.09
C VAL A 288 4.96 -1.64 9.04
N GLY A 289 4.89 -1.86 10.32
CA GLY A 289 5.62 -1.12 11.34
C GLY A 289 4.90 -1.11 12.68
N GLY A 290 5.25 -0.18 13.55
CA GLY A 290 4.63 -0.02 14.84
C GLY A 290 5.57 0.50 15.91
N GLU A 291 5.09 0.49 17.16
CA GLU A 291 5.92 0.66 18.36
C GLU A 291 6.42 -0.74 18.76
N LEU A 292 7.73 -0.95 18.58
CA LEU A 292 8.37 -2.25 18.78
C LEU A 292 8.89 -2.37 20.22
N GLY A 293 8.89 -3.60 20.73
CA GLY A 293 9.21 -3.87 22.12
C GLY A 293 8.03 -3.66 23.07
N PRO A 294 7.99 -4.38 24.21
CA PRO A 294 6.85 -4.35 25.13
C PRO A 294 6.62 -2.98 25.80
N PRO A 295 5.38 -2.45 25.88
CA PRO A 295 4.19 -2.96 25.19
C PRO A 295 4.17 -2.59 23.70
N ARG A 296 3.91 -3.56 22.84
CA ARG A 296 3.91 -3.41 21.38
C ARG A 296 2.60 -2.84 20.87
N VAL A 297 2.68 -2.03 19.80
CA VAL A 297 1.51 -1.63 19.01
C VAL A 297 1.86 -1.71 17.52
N TYR A 298 1.37 -2.73 16.84
CA TYR A 298 1.66 -2.92 15.43
C TYR A 298 0.72 -2.13 14.52
N SER A 299 1.27 -1.65 13.40
CA SER A 299 0.52 -1.09 12.28
C SER A 299 0.33 -2.18 11.23
N ILE A 300 -0.91 -2.59 10.98
CA ILE A 300 -1.26 -3.70 10.11
C ILE A 300 -2.10 -3.18 8.95
N HIS A 301 -1.62 -3.37 7.72
CA HIS A 301 -2.39 -3.10 6.53
C HIS A 301 -3.37 -4.24 6.28
N ASP A 302 -4.65 -3.91 6.24
CA ASP A 302 -5.73 -4.82 5.92
C ASP A 302 -6.12 -4.69 4.44
N PRO A 303 -5.88 -5.72 3.61
CA PRO A 303 -6.30 -5.73 2.22
C PRO A 303 -7.81 -5.59 2.01
N TRP A 304 -8.64 -5.94 2.99
CA TRP A 304 -10.09 -5.92 2.86
C TRP A 304 -10.62 -4.52 2.52
N ASP A 305 -10.14 -3.51 3.25
CA ASP A 305 -10.57 -2.13 3.09
C ASP A 305 -9.42 -1.14 2.83
N GLY A 306 -8.20 -1.63 2.71
CA GLY A 306 -7.00 -0.83 2.44
C GLY A 306 -6.56 0.06 3.61
N LYS A 307 -7.02 -0.23 4.84
CA LYS A 307 -6.70 0.56 6.03
C LYS A 307 -5.49 0.02 6.78
N ILE A 308 -4.91 0.91 7.57
CA ILE A 308 -4.00 0.55 8.65
C ILE A 308 -4.76 0.41 9.95
N ILE A 309 -4.67 -0.76 10.54
CA ILE A 309 -5.23 -1.10 11.85
C ILE A 309 -4.09 -1.06 12.87
N LYS A 310 -4.35 -0.48 14.04
CA LYS A 310 -3.46 -0.55 15.20
C LYS A 310 -3.84 -1.76 16.05
N ALA A 311 -2.90 -2.66 16.27
CA ALA A 311 -3.08 -3.87 17.08
C ALA A 311 -2.16 -3.83 18.29
N SER A 312 -2.71 -3.72 19.49
CA SER A 312 -1.92 -3.78 20.71
C SER A 312 -1.49 -5.21 21.06
N GLU A 313 -0.35 -5.37 21.71
CA GLU A 313 0.10 -6.66 22.21
C GLU A 313 -0.95 -7.32 23.13
N ALA A 314 -1.65 -6.50 23.92
CA ALA A 314 -2.69 -6.98 24.82
C ALA A 314 -3.88 -7.59 24.06
N ASP A 315 -4.32 -6.94 22.96
CA ASP A 315 -5.42 -7.46 22.13
C ASP A 315 -4.99 -8.73 21.38
N ILE A 316 -3.75 -8.76 20.88
CA ILE A 316 -3.22 -9.95 20.21
C ILE A 316 -3.17 -11.14 21.18
N LYS A 317 -2.64 -10.92 22.38
CA LYS A 317 -2.53 -11.93 23.45
C LYS A 317 -3.90 -12.43 23.91
N ALA A 318 -4.86 -11.53 24.03
CA ALA A 318 -6.24 -11.85 24.42
C ALA A 318 -7.05 -12.49 23.29
N LYS A 319 -6.50 -12.66 22.07
CA LYS A 319 -7.20 -13.14 20.86
C LYS A 319 -8.45 -12.27 20.54
N LYS A 320 -8.28 -10.94 20.70
CA LYS A 320 -9.31 -9.92 20.51
C LYS A 320 -9.02 -8.99 19.35
N LEU A 321 -8.18 -9.40 18.41
CA LEU A 321 -8.02 -8.67 17.17
C LEU A 321 -9.39 -8.54 16.47
N ASN A 322 -9.57 -7.43 15.76
CA ASN A 322 -10.73 -7.24 14.89
C ASN A 322 -10.23 -6.78 13.52
N ILE A 323 -9.72 -7.73 12.74
CA ILE A 323 -9.20 -7.50 11.40
C ILE A 323 -10.08 -8.29 10.44
N ALA A 324 -10.94 -7.60 9.70
CA ALA A 324 -11.98 -8.22 8.86
C ALA A 324 -12.78 -9.33 9.61
N GLY A 325 -13.04 -9.13 10.92
CA GLY A 325 -13.76 -10.08 11.78
C GLY A 325 -12.90 -11.22 12.37
N TRP A 326 -11.61 -11.31 12.02
CA TRP A 326 -10.69 -12.31 12.57
C TRP A 326 -10.03 -11.83 13.87
N THR A 327 -9.79 -12.76 14.81
CA THR A 327 -9.49 -12.41 16.20
C THR A 327 -8.09 -12.76 16.69
N GLN A 328 -7.33 -13.60 15.97
CA GLN A 328 -6.00 -14.05 16.40
C GLN A 328 -5.01 -14.18 15.24
N ILE A 329 -3.72 -13.99 15.52
CA ILE A 329 -2.64 -14.32 14.59
C ILE A 329 -2.40 -15.84 14.68
N THR A 330 -2.36 -16.52 13.54
CA THR A 330 -2.10 -17.96 13.48
C THR A 330 -0.75 -18.30 12.84
N HIS A 331 -0.27 -17.47 11.91
CA HIS A 331 1.03 -17.68 11.25
C HIS A 331 1.73 -16.34 11.05
N ILE A 332 3.05 -16.39 11.12
CA ILE A 332 3.95 -15.31 10.70
C ILE A 332 4.76 -15.84 9.52
N TYR A 333 4.86 -15.09 8.44
CA TYR A 333 5.74 -15.37 7.31
C TYR A 333 7.01 -14.56 7.53
N LYS A 334 7.97 -15.17 8.23
CA LYS A 334 9.19 -14.52 8.68
C LYS A 334 10.14 -14.26 7.51
N PRO A 335 10.39 -12.97 7.16
CA PRO A 335 11.33 -12.66 6.10
C PRO A 335 12.78 -12.83 6.58
N SER A 336 13.63 -13.35 5.71
CA SER A 336 15.08 -13.32 5.85
C SER A 336 15.68 -12.83 4.53
N ALA A 337 16.80 -12.09 4.61
CA ALA A 337 17.48 -11.63 3.41
C ALA A 337 18.04 -12.85 2.64
N ASP A 338 17.60 -13.05 1.40
CA ASP A 338 18.24 -13.95 0.47
C ASP A 338 19.49 -13.25 -0.07
N VAL A 339 20.65 -13.67 0.42
CA VAL A 339 21.93 -13.15 -0.07
C VAL A 339 22.27 -13.94 -1.33
N PRO A 340 22.28 -13.32 -2.53
CA PRO A 340 22.72 -14.01 -3.73
C PRO A 340 24.14 -14.54 -3.46
N THR A 341 24.34 -15.85 -3.55
CA THR A 341 25.68 -16.41 -3.67
C THR A 341 26.23 -15.92 -5.01
N VAL A 342 27.22 -15.05 -4.95
CA VAL A 342 27.97 -14.62 -6.13
C VAL A 342 28.69 -15.88 -6.63
N GLY A 343 28.24 -16.42 -7.77
CA GLY A 343 28.90 -17.53 -8.47
C GLY A 343 28.17 -18.87 -8.37
N SER A 344 27.03 -18.98 -9.01
CA SER A 344 26.54 -20.27 -9.54
C SER A 344 25.98 -20.08 -10.94
#